data_fddb0201d1b7cdf11f94a3ad21399d96
#
_entry.id   fddb0201d1b7cdf11f94a3ad21399d96
#
_cell.length_a   1.000
_cell.length_b   1.000
_cell.length_c   1.000
_cell.angle_alpha   90.00
_cell.angle_beta   90.00
_cell.angle_gamma   90.00
#
_symmetry.space_group_name_H-M   'P 1'
#
loop_
_entity.id
_entity.type
_entity.pdbx_description
1 polymer ?
#
loop_
_entity_poly.entity_id
_entity_poly.type
_entity_poly.pdbx_seq_one_letter_code
_entity_poly.pdbx_strand_id
1 'polypeptide(L)'
;MKNDAIKIFEQYISKFDLNNEKIRWKYLHSYRVASLMEWLARKLKLSKNDVIVAYILGLFHDIGRFPQLDKFDSYNDLNIDHGDLGYKILKEEGLLDKILDKKALEDVVLGVKYHNKYEVDSKYLSNTYIKMIRDCDKLDILRAIGEDRFIENTKIPEHEDTRKEFYKNVLVKYQEYFNCSDYIILYYSYIYDVNYKEIMKIIYKEKLLDKINKVLKLEDRYKDLVIYADKYMKEVIKC
;
A
#
# COMPACT_ATOMS: atom_id res chain seq x y z
N MET A 1 16.76 17.06 -6.96
CA MET A 1 15.91 16.41 -5.95
C MET A 1 15.29 15.08 -6.47
N LYS A 2 14.34 15.07 -7.43
CA LYS A 2 13.72 13.79 -7.90
C LYS A 2 14.75 12.82 -8.49
N ASN A 3 15.59 13.27 -9.43
CA ASN A 3 16.61 12.42 -10.05
C ASN A 3 17.67 11.93 -9.04
N ASP A 4 17.99 12.73 -8.04
CA ASP A 4 18.95 12.34 -7.01
C ASP A 4 18.34 11.26 -6.10
N ALA A 5 17.05 11.40 -5.75
CA ALA A 5 16.33 10.38 -5.00
C ALA A 5 16.29 9.03 -5.75
N ILE A 6 16.05 9.05 -7.07
CA ILE A 6 16.11 7.84 -7.90
C ILE A 6 17.50 7.21 -7.84
N LYS A 7 18.58 7.99 -8.02
CA LYS A 7 19.94 7.46 -7.92
C LYS A 7 20.25 6.83 -6.56
N ILE A 8 19.82 7.48 -5.48
CA ILE A 8 20.00 6.97 -4.11
C ILE A 8 19.23 5.66 -3.93
N PHE A 9 17.98 5.60 -4.41
CA PHE A 9 17.16 4.39 -4.37
C PHE A 9 17.81 3.25 -5.14
N GLU A 10 18.23 3.47 -6.38
CA GLU A 10 18.93 2.48 -7.22
C GLU A 10 20.21 1.97 -6.55
N GLN A 11 21.02 2.87 -5.98
CA GLN A 11 22.22 2.51 -5.24
C GLN A 11 21.89 1.67 -4.00
N TYR A 12 20.81 1.96 -3.29
CA TYR A 12 20.38 1.14 -2.16
C TYR A 12 19.93 -0.24 -2.61
N ILE A 13 19.09 -0.31 -3.66
CA ILE A 13 18.54 -1.56 -4.19
C ILE A 13 19.60 -2.46 -4.81
N SER A 14 20.69 -1.92 -5.34
CA SER A 14 21.80 -2.72 -5.90
C SER A 14 22.46 -3.68 -4.91
N LYS A 15 22.17 -3.57 -3.62
CA LYS A 15 22.60 -4.50 -2.57
C LYS A 15 21.81 -5.82 -2.56
N PHE A 16 20.68 -5.90 -3.28
CA PHE A 16 19.72 -7.00 -3.23
C PHE A 16 19.61 -7.73 -4.57
N ASP A 17 19.28 -9.02 -4.55
CA ASP A 17 19.13 -9.83 -5.76
C ASP A 17 17.78 -9.59 -6.45
N LEU A 18 17.81 -8.86 -7.58
CA LEU A 18 16.63 -8.62 -8.41
C LEU A 18 16.17 -9.86 -9.23
N ASN A 19 16.89 -10.98 -9.20
CA ASN A 19 16.39 -12.25 -9.73
C ASN A 19 15.39 -12.90 -8.76
N ASN A 20 15.42 -12.54 -7.47
CA ASN A 20 14.34 -12.90 -6.56
C ASN A 20 13.06 -12.17 -6.98
N GLU A 21 12.02 -12.94 -7.33
CA GLU A 21 10.75 -12.42 -7.85
C GLU A 21 10.05 -11.47 -6.88
N LYS A 22 10.11 -11.73 -5.57
CA LYS A 22 9.50 -10.89 -4.54
C LYS A 22 10.20 -9.54 -4.43
N ILE A 23 11.53 -9.55 -4.45
CA ILE A 23 12.35 -8.32 -4.43
C ILE A 23 12.13 -7.51 -5.71
N ARG A 24 12.17 -8.15 -6.87
CA ARG A 24 11.90 -7.51 -8.16
C ARG A 24 10.50 -6.92 -8.22
N TRP A 25 9.50 -7.61 -7.67
CA TRP A 25 8.14 -7.08 -7.62
C TRP A 25 8.08 -5.80 -6.78
N LYS A 26 8.68 -5.81 -5.58
CA LYS A 26 8.73 -4.63 -4.70
C LYS A 26 9.50 -3.47 -5.31
N TYR A 27 10.57 -3.74 -6.05
CA TYR A 27 11.29 -2.74 -6.82
C TYR A 27 10.36 -2.04 -7.83
N LEU A 28 9.64 -2.79 -8.66
CA LEU A 28 8.71 -2.25 -9.63
C LEU A 28 7.49 -1.57 -8.97
N HIS A 29 6.98 -2.14 -7.88
CA HIS A 29 5.91 -1.59 -7.07
C HIS A 29 6.28 -0.20 -6.52
N SER A 30 7.48 -0.01 -6.00
CA SER A 30 7.96 1.28 -5.50
C SER A 30 7.86 2.39 -6.57
N TYR A 31 8.22 2.10 -7.82
CA TYR A 31 8.07 3.05 -8.92
C TYR A 31 6.63 3.34 -9.31
N ARG A 32 5.76 2.31 -9.29
CA ARG A 32 4.33 2.51 -9.58
C ARG A 32 3.68 3.36 -8.50
N VAL A 33 3.95 3.07 -7.22
CA VAL A 33 3.45 3.85 -6.09
C VAL A 33 3.99 5.28 -6.12
N ALA A 34 5.29 5.49 -6.43
CA ALA A 34 5.86 6.83 -6.62
C ALA A 34 5.10 7.64 -7.69
N SER A 35 4.77 7.00 -8.82
CA SER A 35 4.01 7.63 -9.91
C SER A 35 2.56 7.95 -9.49
N LEU A 36 1.92 7.07 -8.73
CA LEU A 36 0.59 7.30 -8.16
C LEU A 36 0.60 8.45 -7.15
N MET A 37 1.59 8.51 -6.29
CA MET A 37 1.79 9.60 -5.33
C MET A 37 1.97 10.95 -6.02
N GLU A 38 2.80 11.01 -7.07
CA GLU A 38 2.98 12.22 -7.89
C GLU A 38 1.67 12.64 -8.55
N TRP A 39 0.93 11.68 -9.14
CA TRP A 39 -0.37 11.94 -9.76
C TRP A 39 -1.39 12.47 -8.76
N LEU A 40 -1.50 11.82 -7.58
CA LEU A 40 -2.46 12.23 -6.54
C LEU A 40 -2.11 13.61 -5.99
N ALA A 41 -0.82 13.91 -5.72
CA ALA A 41 -0.36 15.21 -5.27
C ALA A 41 -0.74 16.34 -6.25
N ARG A 42 -0.61 16.09 -7.57
CA ARG A 42 -1.07 17.02 -8.61
C ARG A 42 -2.58 17.18 -8.62
N LYS A 43 -3.35 16.11 -8.42
CA LYS A 43 -4.84 16.17 -8.33
C LYS A 43 -5.30 16.98 -7.11
N LEU A 44 -4.58 16.86 -6.01
CA LEU A 44 -4.82 17.64 -4.78
C LEU A 44 -4.28 19.06 -4.87
N LYS A 45 -3.69 19.46 -6.01
CA LYS A 45 -3.12 20.81 -6.26
C LYS A 45 -2.04 21.20 -5.26
N LEU A 46 -1.25 20.26 -4.79
CA LEU A 46 -0.11 20.51 -3.93
C LEU A 46 0.97 21.33 -4.67
N SER A 47 1.87 21.98 -3.93
CA SER A 47 2.97 22.74 -4.52
C SER A 47 3.90 21.84 -5.36
N LYS A 48 4.69 22.44 -6.26
CA LYS A 48 5.67 21.68 -7.06
C LYS A 48 6.66 20.92 -6.19
N ASN A 49 7.06 21.49 -5.06
CA ASN A 49 7.96 20.85 -4.11
C ASN A 49 7.27 19.65 -3.43
N ASP A 50 6.04 19.82 -2.95
CA ASP A 50 5.27 18.73 -2.31
C ASP A 50 4.99 17.59 -3.26
N VAL A 51 4.78 17.86 -4.56
CA VAL A 51 4.65 16.82 -5.60
C VAL A 51 5.92 15.96 -5.69
N ILE A 52 7.11 16.60 -5.61
CA ILE A 52 8.39 15.87 -5.61
C ILE A 52 8.57 15.09 -4.32
N VAL A 53 8.24 15.65 -3.17
CA VAL A 53 8.29 14.98 -1.87
C VAL A 53 7.35 13.76 -1.85
N ALA A 54 6.15 13.89 -2.40
CA ALA A 54 5.20 12.79 -2.54
C ALA A 54 5.77 11.65 -3.40
N TYR A 55 6.40 11.98 -4.54
CA TYR A 55 7.08 10.99 -5.38
C TYR A 55 8.18 10.25 -4.61
N ILE A 56 9.02 11.00 -3.87
CA ILE A 56 10.11 10.42 -3.07
C ILE A 56 9.55 9.49 -1.99
N LEU A 57 8.51 9.91 -1.27
CA LEU A 57 7.85 9.03 -0.31
C LEU A 57 7.36 7.74 -0.96
N GLY A 58 6.66 7.83 -2.10
CA GLY A 58 6.19 6.65 -2.81
C GLY A 58 7.31 5.73 -3.26
N LEU A 59 8.47 6.27 -3.66
CA LEU A 59 9.64 5.50 -4.07
C LEU A 59 10.27 4.75 -2.89
N PHE A 60 10.32 5.35 -1.71
CA PHE A 60 11.00 4.83 -0.53
C PHE A 60 10.07 4.15 0.48
N HIS A 61 8.74 4.14 0.29
CA HIS A 61 7.81 3.66 1.32
C HIS A 61 8.11 2.24 1.79
N ASP A 62 8.52 1.38 0.88
CA ASP A 62 8.83 -0.03 1.10
C ASP A 62 10.34 -0.32 1.26
N ILE A 63 11.18 0.69 1.54
CA ILE A 63 12.63 0.52 1.64
C ILE A 63 13.02 -0.59 2.64
N GLY A 64 12.24 -0.79 3.70
CA GLY A 64 12.44 -1.84 4.70
C GLY A 64 12.05 -3.24 4.22
N ARG A 65 11.26 -3.37 3.14
CA ARG A 65 10.90 -4.68 2.56
C ARG A 65 12.07 -5.40 1.95
N PHE A 66 13.02 -4.67 1.38
CA PHE A 66 14.17 -5.28 0.71
C PHE A 66 15.02 -6.11 1.67
N PRO A 67 15.52 -5.57 2.79
CA PRO A 67 16.25 -6.38 3.77
C PRO A 67 15.36 -7.42 4.49
N GLN A 68 14.05 -7.17 4.64
CA GLN A 68 13.14 -8.16 5.19
C GLN A 68 13.01 -9.37 4.25
N LEU A 69 12.79 -9.16 2.95
CA LEU A 69 12.68 -10.23 1.96
C LEU A 69 14.00 -10.96 1.76
N ASP A 70 15.12 -10.25 1.73
CA ASP A 70 16.44 -10.84 1.62
C ASP A 70 16.74 -11.80 2.77
N LYS A 71 16.31 -11.43 3.99
CA LYS A 71 16.56 -12.23 5.20
C LYS A 71 15.57 -13.37 5.42
N PHE A 72 14.28 -13.15 5.14
CA PHE A 72 13.19 -14.07 5.54
C PHE A 72 12.42 -14.65 4.37
N ASP A 73 12.63 -14.17 3.15
CA ASP A 73 11.85 -14.51 1.95
C ASP A 73 10.32 -14.48 2.18
N SER A 74 9.84 -13.58 3.03
CA SER A 74 8.44 -13.48 3.44
C SER A 74 7.96 -12.05 3.54
N TYR A 75 6.71 -11.80 3.12
CA TYR A 75 6.01 -10.53 3.32
C TYR A 75 5.41 -10.38 4.73
N ASN A 76 5.58 -11.37 5.60
CA ASN A 76 5.01 -11.36 6.94
C ASN A 76 5.77 -10.39 7.85
N ASP A 77 5.06 -9.48 8.50
CA ASP A 77 5.62 -8.49 9.42
C ASP A 77 5.75 -9.00 10.88
N LEU A 78 5.45 -10.27 11.15
CA LEU A 78 5.55 -10.85 12.51
C LEU A 78 6.98 -10.78 13.10
N ASN A 79 7.99 -10.99 12.26
CA ASN A 79 9.39 -10.97 12.71
C ASN A 79 9.98 -9.54 12.73
N ILE A 80 9.69 -8.76 11.69
CA ILE A 80 10.15 -7.39 11.53
C ILE A 80 9.08 -6.63 10.76
N ASP A 81 8.54 -5.57 11.38
CA ASP A 81 7.67 -4.65 10.67
C ASP A 81 8.49 -3.81 9.68
N HIS A 82 8.15 -3.90 8.39
CA HIS A 82 8.92 -3.24 7.34
C HIS A 82 8.79 -1.72 7.33
N GLY A 83 7.68 -1.16 7.82
CA GLY A 83 7.51 0.28 7.97
C GLY A 83 8.43 0.83 9.06
N ASP A 84 8.52 0.15 10.21
CA ASP A 84 9.46 0.53 11.28
C ASP A 84 10.91 0.32 10.85
N LEU A 85 11.21 -0.74 10.11
CA LEU A 85 12.54 -0.98 9.57
C LEU A 85 12.92 0.10 8.54
N GLY A 86 12.01 0.45 7.63
CA GLY A 86 12.22 1.52 6.66
C GLY A 86 12.43 2.89 7.32
N TYR A 87 11.65 3.19 8.36
CA TYR A 87 11.86 4.37 9.20
C TYR A 87 13.28 4.41 9.77
N LYS A 88 13.74 3.30 10.35
CA LYS A 88 15.08 3.17 10.94
C LYS A 88 16.17 3.37 9.89
N ILE A 89 16.07 2.71 8.73
CA ILE A 89 17.02 2.85 7.63
C ILE A 89 17.16 4.30 7.19
N LEU A 90 16.05 5.00 6.94
CA LEU A 90 16.09 6.39 6.50
C LEU A 90 16.71 7.33 7.55
N LYS A 91 16.47 7.09 8.84
CA LYS A 91 17.01 7.90 9.93
C LYS A 91 18.48 7.61 10.23
N GLU A 92 18.90 6.35 10.22
CA GLU A 92 20.25 5.95 10.60
C GLU A 92 21.27 6.06 9.46
N GLU A 93 20.87 5.71 8.22
CA GLU A 93 21.74 5.82 7.05
C GLU A 93 21.75 7.22 6.42
N GLY A 94 20.79 8.09 6.78
CA GLY A 94 20.70 9.46 6.29
C GLY A 94 20.57 9.59 4.76
N LEU A 95 19.94 8.59 4.12
CA LEU A 95 19.91 8.45 2.66
C LEU A 95 19.37 9.71 1.96
N LEU A 96 18.42 10.41 2.56
CA LEU A 96 17.72 11.55 1.98
C LEU A 96 18.15 12.91 2.56
N ASP A 97 19.06 12.94 3.55
CA ASP A 97 19.42 14.14 4.29
C ASP A 97 20.02 15.25 3.42
N LYS A 98 20.70 14.86 2.34
CA LYS A 98 21.34 15.83 1.41
C LYS A 98 20.39 16.40 0.37
N ILE A 99 19.20 15.84 0.21
CA ILE A 99 18.27 16.21 -0.87
C ILE A 99 16.93 16.74 -0.37
N LEU A 100 16.57 16.51 0.89
CA LEU A 100 15.36 17.02 1.52
C LEU A 100 15.68 17.97 2.65
N ASP A 101 14.88 19.03 2.80
CA ASP A 101 14.90 19.83 4.01
C ASP A 101 14.31 19.05 5.20
N LYS A 102 14.50 19.58 6.42
CA LYS A 102 14.11 18.89 7.66
C LYS A 102 12.61 18.52 7.68
N LYS A 103 11.74 19.40 7.16
CA LYS A 103 10.30 19.18 7.17
C LYS A 103 9.92 18.08 6.17
N ALA A 104 10.41 18.16 4.94
CA ALA A 104 10.16 17.18 3.91
C ALA A 104 10.71 15.79 4.30
N LEU A 105 11.89 15.75 4.92
CA LEU A 105 12.47 14.51 5.44
C LEU A 105 11.56 13.91 6.52
N GLU A 106 11.07 14.68 7.46
CA GLU A 106 10.16 14.22 8.51
C GLU A 106 8.86 13.65 7.91
N ASP A 107 8.26 14.35 6.93
CA ASP A 107 7.04 13.90 6.24
C ASP A 107 7.28 12.55 5.52
N VAL A 108 8.42 12.38 4.83
CA VAL A 108 8.78 11.11 4.17
C VAL A 108 8.99 10.00 5.18
N VAL A 109 9.76 10.23 6.22
CA VAL A 109 10.09 9.22 7.23
C VAL A 109 8.85 8.76 8.00
N LEU A 110 7.94 9.67 8.35
CA LEU A 110 6.66 9.34 8.98
C LEU A 110 5.75 8.59 8.00
N GLY A 111 5.71 9.00 6.73
CA GLY A 111 4.97 8.29 5.70
C GLY A 111 5.43 6.84 5.56
N VAL A 112 6.74 6.60 5.51
CA VAL A 112 7.33 5.27 5.51
C VAL A 112 6.95 4.47 6.75
N LYS A 113 7.01 5.08 7.94
CA LYS A 113 6.66 4.41 9.20
C LYS A 113 5.21 3.94 9.25
N TYR A 114 4.28 4.79 8.78
CA TYR A 114 2.84 4.59 9.01
C TYR A 114 2.06 4.04 7.80
N HIS A 115 2.72 3.78 6.65
CA HIS A 115 1.98 3.33 5.47
C HIS A 115 1.31 1.97 5.66
N ASN A 116 1.97 1.04 6.38
CA ASN A 116 1.50 -0.33 6.60
C ASN A 116 0.74 -0.54 7.92
N LYS A 117 0.71 0.45 8.81
CA LYS A 117 0.09 0.28 10.13
C LYS A 117 -1.42 0.18 10.03
N TYR A 118 -2.02 -0.71 10.84
CA TYR A 118 -3.48 -0.76 10.99
C TYR A 118 -4.01 0.55 11.59
N GLU A 119 -3.37 1.03 12.65
CA GLU A 119 -3.69 2.30 13.31
C GLU A 119 -2.56 3.32 13.13
N VAL A 120 -2.95 4.56 12.83
CA VAL A 120 -2.05 5.71 12.80
C VAL A 120 -2.22 6.49 14.10
N ASP A 121 -1.12 6.88 14.73
CA ASP A 121 -1.13 7.72 15.94
C ASP A 121 -2.01 8.97 15.70
N SER A 122 -2.88 9.27 16.66
CA SER A 122 -3.91 10.33 16.55
C SER A 122 -3.36 11.68 16.10
N LYS A 123 -2.14 12.04 16.51
CA LYS A 123 -1.45 13.27 16.12
C LYS A 123 -1.09 13.34 14.62
N TYR A 124 -1.09 12.21 13.91
CA TYR A 124 -0.75 12.13 12.49
C TYR A 124 -1.94 11.81 11.58
N LEU A 125 -3.15 11.63 12.13
CA LEU A 125 -4.35 11.31 11.34
C LEU A 125 -4.68 12.36 10.26
N SER A 126 -4.28 13.62 10.46
CA SER A 126 -4.45 14.70 9.48
C SER A 126 -3.30 14.83 8.48
N ASN A 127 -2.19 14.06 8.64
CA ASN A 127 -1.02 14.19 7.77
C ASN A 127 -1.35 13.76 6.33
N THR A 128 -1.20 14.70 5.41
CA THR A 128 -1.51 14.53 3.98
C THR A 128 -0.68 13.41 3.34
N TYR A 129 0.61 13.34 3.63
CA TYR A 129 1.51 12.37 3.01
C TYR A 129 1.24 10.94 3.50
N ILE A 130 0.91 10.76 4.79
CA ILE A 130 0.53 9.46 5.35
C ILE A 130 -0.77 8.98 4.69
N LYS A 131 -1.77 9.83 4.56
CA LYS A 131 -3.02 9.49 3.86
C LYS A 131 -2.78 9.10 2.40
N MET A 132 -1.98 9.90 1.69
CA MET A 132 -1.69 9.67 0.28
C MET A 132 -0.96 8.34 0.05
N ILE A 133 0.08 8.06 0.84
CA ILE A 133 0.87 6.83 0.64
C ILE A 133 0.05 5.58 0.94
N ARG A 134 -0.78 5.59 2.00
CA ARG A 134 -1.68 4.48 2.33
C ARG A 134 -2.66 4.19 1.20
N ASP A 135 -3.23 5.21 0.59
CA ASP A 135 -4.17 5.08 -0.51
C ASP A 135 -3.50 4.56 -1.78
N CYS A 136 -2.34 5.12 -2.15
CA CYS A 136 -1.62 4.76 -3.37
C CYS A 136 -1.04 3.34 -3.31
N ASP A 137 -0.51 2.94 -2.17
CA ASP A 137 0.01 1.59 -1.92
C ASP A 137 -1.13 0.56 -2.05
N LYS A 138 -2.25 0.76 -1.35
CA LYS A 138 -3.43 -0.12 -1.44
C LYS A 138 -3.98 -0.23 -2.85
N LEU A 139 -4.02 0.88 -3.61
CA LEU A 139 -4.47 0.86 -5.00
C LEU A 139 -3.56 -0.03 -5.87
N ASP A 140 -2.23 0.10 -5.74
CA ASP A 140 -1.30 -0.73 -6.52
C ASP A 140 -1.37 -2.21 -6.12
N ILE A 141 -1.54 -2.52 -4.83
CA ILE A 141 -1.77 -3.89 -4.34
C ILE A 141 -3.05 -4.47 -4.94
N LEU A 142 -4.19 -3.76 -4.92
CA LEU A 142 -5.45 -4.24 -5.51
C LEU A 142 -5.32 -4.51 -7.01
N ARG A 143 -4.58 -3.67 -7.75
CA ARG A 143 -4.28 -3.90 -9.16
C ARG A 143 -3.44 -5.16 -9.38
N ALA A 144 -2.41 -5.36 -8.56
CA ALA A 144 -1.53 -6.52 -8.66
C ALA A 144 -2.26 -7.84 -8.41
N ILE A 145 -3.15 -7.90 -7.42
CA ILE A 145 -3.98 -9.09 -7.15
C ILE A 145 -4.93 -9.33 -8.31
N GLY A 146 -5.52 -8.31 -8.89
CA GLY A 146 -6.37 -8.39 -10.08
C GLY A 146 -5.62 -8.83 -11.35
N GLU A 147 -4.29 -8.94 -11.31
CA GLU A 147 -3.41 -9.45 -12.36
C GLU A 147 -2.83 -10.86 -12.05
N ASP A 148 -3.41 -11.59 -11.10
CA ASP A 148 -3.03 -12.97 -10.70
C ASP A 148 -1.66 -13.08 -10.01
N ARG A 149 -1.37 -12.16 -9.11
CA ARG A 149 -0.01 -12.10 -8.58
C ARG A 149 0.09 -12.44 -7.11
N PHE A 150 -0.36 -13.25 -6.39
CA PHE A 150 0.01 -13.47 -4.97
C PHE A 150 -0.93 -14.32 -4.12
N ILE A 151 -2.07 -14.77 -4.61
CA ILE A 151 -2.99 -15.54 -3.79
C ILE A 151 -3.12 -16.93 -4.35
N GLU A 152 -2.50 -17.87 -3.68
CA GLU A 152 -2.66 -19.31 -3.93
C GLU A 152 -3.61 -19.92 -2.90
N ASN A 153 -4.23 -21.05 -3.26
CA ASN A 153 -5.01 -21.90 -2.36
C ASN A 153 -6.22 -21.23 -1.69
N THR A 154 -7.12 -20.69 -2.50
CA THR A 154 -8.39 -20.11 -2.04
C THR A 154 -9.50 -21.14 -1.74
N LYS A 155 -9.16 -22.44 -1.68
CA LYS A 155 -10.14 -23.53 -1.45
C LYS A 155 -10.66 -23.56 -0.01
N ILE A 156 -9.85 -23.11 0.95
CA ILE A 156 -10.24 -23.06 2.36
C ILE A 156 -11.16 -21.85 2.56
N PRO A 157 -12.35 -22.03 3.17
CA PRO A 157 -13.22 -20.89 3.49
C PRO A 157 -12.54 -19.89 4.42
N GLU A 158 -12.90 -18.62 4.25
CA GLU A 158 -12.56 -17.56 5.20
C GLU A 158 -13.22 -17.83 6.57
N HIS A 159 -12.66 -17.26 7.60
CA HIS A 159 -13.28 -17.28 8.92
C HIS A 159 -14.53 -16.36 8.94
N GLU A 160 -15.57 -16.82 9.61
CA GLU A 160 -16.84 -16.10 9.68
C GLU A 160 -16.68 -14.69 10.29
N ASP A 161 -15.78 -14.54 11.26
CA ASP A 161 -15.50 -13.25 11.89
C ASP A 161 -14.85 -12.25 10.94
N THR A 162 -13.96 -12.71 10.05
CA THR A 162 -13.36 -11.87 8.99
C THR A 162 -14.46 -11.30 8.08
N ARG A 163 -15.40 -12.15 7.68
CA ARG A 163 -16.53 -11.72 6.84
C ARG A 163 -17.47 -10.75 7.57
N LYS A 164 -17.77 -10.99 8.85
CA LYS A 164 -18.57 -10.09 9.68
C LYS A 164 -17.91 -8.72 9.85
N GLU A 165 -16.59 -8.70 10.00
CA GLU A 165 -15.83 -7.45 10.16
C GLU A 165 -15.91 -6.58 8.90
N PHE A 166 -15.84 -7.18 7.71
CA PHE A 166 -16.00 -6.46 6.44
C PHE A 166 -17.30 -5.66 6.37
N TYR A 167 -18.42 -6.23 6.81
CA TYR A 167 -19.73 -5.57 6.79
C TYR A 167 -19.89 -4.44 7.82
N LYS A 168 -18.90 -4.22 8.70
CA LYS A 168 -18.87 -3.04 9.59
C LYS A 168 -18.33 -1.78 8.91
N ASN A 169 -17.94 -1.86 7.63
CA ASN A 169 -17.32 -0.77 6.86
C ASN A 169 -16.01 -0.26 7.49
N VAL A 170 -15.20 -1.17 8.00
CA VAL A 170 -13.88 -0.89 8.56
C VAL A 170 -12.82 -1.73 7.87
N LEU A 171 -11.58 -1.27 7.90
CA LEU A 171 -10.45 -2.08 7.49
C LEU A 171 -10.40 -3.34 8.36
N VAL A 172 -10.42 -4.51 7.73
CA VAL A 172 -10.30 -5.79 8.42
C VAL A 172 -8.93 -5.87 9.08
N LYS A 173 -8.89 -6.20 10.37
CA LYS A 173 -7.65 -6.33 11.12
C LYS A 173 -7.03 -7.70 10.89
N TYR A 174 -5.79 -7.73 10.41
CA TYR A 174 -5.01 -8.96 10.25
C TYR A 174 -4.96 -9.76 11.57
N GLN A 175 -5.09 -11.08 11.45
CA GLN A 175 -4.95 -12.03 12.54
C GLN A 175 -3.95 -13.13 12.14
N GLU A 176 -3.20 -13.66 13.11
CA GLU A 176 -2.19 -14.69 12.86
C GLU A 176 -2.75 -15.99 12.26
N TYR A 177 -4.03 -16.28 12.50
CA TYR A 177 -4.73 -17.45 11.98
C TYR A 177 -5.29 -17.29 10.56
N PHE A 178 -5.10 -16.14 9.90
CA PHE A 178 -5.67 -15.88 8.58
C PHE A 178 -5.16 -16.91 7.55
N ASN A 179 -6.11 -17.46 6.79
CA ASN A 179 -5.83 -18.23 5.58
C ASN A 179 -5.89 -17.33 4.33
N CYS A 180 -5.61 -17.89 3.15
CA CYS A 180 -5.60 -17.12 1.90
C CYS A 180 -6.94 -16.43 1.60
N SER A 181 -8.06 -17.02 2.03
CA SER A 181 -9.39 -16.44 1.82
C SER A 181 -9.69 -15.26 2.74
N ASP A 182 -9.15 -15.25 3.96
CA ASP A 182 -9.23 -14.10 4.85
C ASP A 182 -8.45 -12.91 4.30
N TYR A 183 -7.28 -13.16 3.69
CA TYR A 183 -6.52 -12.11 3.01
C TYR A 183 -7.29 -11.46 1.86
N ILE A 184 -8.11 -12.23 1.11
CA ILE A 184 -8.94 -11.64 0.05
C ILE A 184 -9.92 -10.64 0.63
N ILE A 185 -10.60 -10.98 1.74
CA ILE A 185 -11.54 -10.09 2.41
C ILE A 185 -10.81 -8.89 3.01
N LEU A 186 -9.63 -9.08 3.59
CA LEU A 186 -8.77 -7.99 4.05
C LEU A 186 -8.44 -7.03 2.90
N TYR A 187 -8.03 -7.53 1.73
CA TYR A 187 -7.77 -6.69 0.56
C TYR A 187 -9.03 -5.97 0.06
N TYR A 188 -10.20 -6.62 0.06
CA TYR A 188 -11.46 -5.94 -0.27
C TYR A 188 -11.77 -4.82 0.71
N SER A 189 -11.46 -5.00 2.01
CA SER A 189 -11.68 -3.98 3.03
C SER A 189 -10.78 -2.74 2.90
N TYR A 190 -9.77 -2.76 2.04
CA TYR A 190 -8.93 -1.59 1.75
C TYR A 190 -9.74 -0.37 1.32
N ILE A 191 -10.91 -0.58 0.68
CA ILE A 191 -11.83 0.52 0.32
C ILE A 191 -12.31 1.33 1.53
N TYR A 192 -12.36 0.74 2.72
CA TYR A 192 -12.80 1.41 3.95
C TYR A 192 -11.70 2.27 4.60
N ASP A 193 -10.44 2.10 4.17
CA ASP A 193 -9.30 2.91 4.64
C ASP A 193 -8.79 3.88 3.56
N VAL A 194 -9.56 4.09 2.48
CA VAL A 194 -9.24 5.08 1.44
C VAL A 194 -9.64 6.48 1.92
N ASN A 195 -8.69 7.41 1.89
CA ASN A 195 -8.85 8.78 2.35
C ASN A 195 -9.28 9.75 1.24
N TYR A 196 -8.86 9.50 -0.01
CA TYR A 196 -9.09 10.41 -1.14
C TYR A 196 -10.07 9.80 -2.15
N LYS A 197 -11.16 10.53 -2.42
CA LYS A 197 -12.16 10.09 -3.41
C LYS A 197 -11.61 9.89 -4.82
N GLU A 198 -10.49 10.50 -5.15
CA GLU A 198 -9.78 10.29 -6.42
C GLU A 198 -9.32 8.84 -6.55
N ILE A 199 -8.79 8.25 -5.48
CA ILE A 199 -8.39 6.84 -5.42
C ILE A 199 -9.62 5.93 -5.44
N MET A 200 -10.64 6.24 -4.64
CA MET A 200 -11.90 5.49 -4.63
C MET A 200 -12.54 5.42 -6.02
N LYS A 201 -12.52 6.53 -6.77
CA LYS A 201 -13.01 6.57 -8.16
C LYS A 201 -12.25 5.64 -9.08
N ILE A 202 -10.93 5.48 -8.90
CA ILE A 202 -10.12 4.56 -9.69
C ILE A 202 -10.51 3.12 -9.37
N ILE A 203 -10.53 2.75 -8.08
CA ILE A 203 -10.91 1.39 -7.63
C ILE A 203 -12.27 0.99 -8.22
N TYR A 204 -13.25 1.89 -8.11
CA TYR A 204 -14.59 1.67 -8.62
C TYR A 204 -14.65 1.57 -10.15
N LYS A 205 -14.03 2.52 -10.90
CA LYS A 205 -14.07 2.55 -12.37
C LYS A 205 -13.33 1.38 -13.00
N GLU A 206 -12.21 0.98 -12.42
CA GLU A 206 -11.42 -0.16 -12.88
C GLU A 206 -12.04 -1.50 -12.45
N LYS A 207 -13.10 -1.48 -11.62
CA LYS A 207 -13.78 -2.67 -11.09
C LYS A 207 -12.79 -3.66 -10.45
N LEU A 208 -11.91 -3.16 -9.58
CA LEU A 208 -10.78 -3.95 -9.09
C LEU A 208 -11.23 -5.17 -8.29
N LEU A 209 -12.28 -5.05 -7.46
CA LEU A 209 -12.81 -6.20 -6.70
C LEU A 209 -13.44 -7.26 -7.61
N ASP A 210 -14.17 -6.84 -8.66
CA ASP A 210 -14.68 -7.78 -9.67
C ASP A 210 -13.54 -8.49 -10.42
N LYS A 211 -12.46 -7.75 -10.76
CA LYS A 211 -11.28 -8.35 -11.42
C LYS A 211 -10.62 -9.39 -10.54
N ILE A 212 -10.44 -9.09 -9.25
CA ILE A 212 -9.88 -10.03 -8.27
C ILE A 212 -10.75 -11.29 -8.23
N ASN A 213 -12.08 -11.16 -8.11
CA ASN A 213 -12.98 -12.31 -8.13
C ASN A 213 -12.82 -13.18 -9.38
N LYS A 214 -12.76 -12.54 -10.57
CA LYS A 214 -12.62 -13.26 -11.84
C LYS A 214 -11.29 -13.99 -11.94
N VAL A 215 -10.19 -13.31 -11.63
CA VAL A 215 -8.85 -13.87 -11.71
C VAL A 215 -8.69 -15.07 -10.76
N LEU A 216 -9.22 -14.94 -9.55
CA LEU A 216 -9.15 -16.00 -8.53
C LEU A 216 -10.30 -17.01 -8.63
N LYS A 217 -11.24 -16.87 -9.60
CA LYS A 217 -12.42 -17.73 -9.82
C LYS A 217 -13.31 -17.84 -8.57
N LEU A 218 -13.64 -16.70 -7.98
CA LEU A 218 -14.37 -16.59 -6.72
C LEU A 218 -15.74 -15.92 -6.87
N GLU A 219 -16.24 -15.76 -8.11
CA GLU A 219 -17.45 -14.98 -8.40
C GLU A 219 -18.66 -15.46 -7.61
N ASP A 220 -18.83 -16.75 -7.47
CA ASP A 220 -19.97 -17.32 -6.73
C ASP A 220 -19.83 -17.13 -5.22
N ARG A 221 -18.60 -17.05 -4.71
CA ARG A 221 -18.32 -17.01 -3.27
C ARG A 221 -18.34 -15.60 -2.69
N TYR A 222 -17.88 -14.59 -3.44
CA TYR A 222 -17.72 -13.21 -2.94
C TYR A 222 -18.53 -12.19 -3.71
N LYS A 223 -19.49 -12.63 -4.50
CA LYS A 223 -20.40 -11.74 -5.26
C LYS A 223 -21.13 -10.75 -4.36
N ASP A 224 -21.60 -11.21 -3.22
CA ASP A 224 -22.30 -10.37 -2.23
C ASP A 224 -21.37 -9.32 -1.61
N LEU A 225 -20.11 -9.66 -1.31
CA LEU A 225 -19.12 -8.70 -0.81
C LEU A 225 -18.83 -7.60 -1.85
N VAL A 226 -18.67 -7.99 -3.12
CA VAL A 226 -18.43 -7.02 -4.21
C VAL A 226 -19.62 -6.10 -4.41
N ILE A 227 -20.85 -6.65 -4.41
CA ILE A 227 -22.08 -5.83 -4.52
C ILE A 227 -22.19 -4.84 -3.34
N TYR A 228 -21.89 -5.30 -2.14
CA TYR A 228 -21.89 -4.46 -0.94
C TYR A 228 -20.84 -3.35 -1.01
N ALA A 229 -19.61 -3.71 -1.39
CA ALA A 229 -18.50 -2.78 -1.61
C ALA A 229 -18.82 -1.73 -2.69
N ASP A 230 -19.43 -2.15 -3.80
CA ASP A 230 -19.83 -1.25 -4.88
C ASP A 230 -20.84 -0.21 -4.43
N LYS A 231 -21.80 -0.59 -3.58
CA LYS A 231 -22.75 0.35 -2.98
C LYS A 231 -22.06 1.38 -2.13
N TYR A 232 -21.17 0.94 -1.22
CA TYR A 232 -20.37 1.83 -0.38
C TYR A 232 -19.52 2.80 -1.21
N MET A 233 -18.76 2.30 -2.20
CA MET A 233 -17.93 3.13 -3.06
C MET A 233 -18.75 4.19 -3.81
N LYS A 234 -19.93 3.84 -4.32
CA LYS A 234 -20.85 4.80 -4.98
C LYS A 234 -21.29 5.91 -4.04
N GLU A 235 -21.58 5.61 -2.79
CA GLU A 235 -21.96 6.60 -1.78
C GLU A 235 -20.80 7.57 -1.50
N VAL A 236 -19.59 7.05 -1.24
CA VAL A 236 -18.38 7.85 -1.00
C VAL A 236 -18.00 8.74 -2.19
N ILE A 237 -18.16 8.26 -3.41
CA ILE A 237 -17.84 9.03 -4.62
C ILE A 237 -18.81 10.19 -4.87
N LYS A 238 -20.07 10.06 -4.43
CA LYS A 238 -21.11 11.10 -4.61
C LYS A 238 -20.96 12.26 -3.61
N CYS A 239 -20.49 12.00 -2.40
CA CYS A 239 -20.19 13.03 -1.39
C CYS A 239 -18.94 13.85 -1.76
#